data_3c44a813b09fb24d79a55a48351e308b
#
_entry.id   3c44a813b09fb24d79a55a48351e308b
#
_cell.length_a   1.000
_cell.length_b   1.000
_cell.length_c   1.000
_cell.angle_alpha   90.00
_cell.angle_beta   90.00
_cell.angle_gamma   90.00
#
_symmetry.space_group_name_H-M   'P 1'
#
loop_
_entity.id
_entity.type
_entity.pdbx_description
1 polymer ?
#
loop_
_entity_poly.entity_id
_entity_poly.type
_entity_poly.pdbx_seq_one_letter_code
_entity_poly.pdbx_strand_id
1 'polypeptide(L)'
;FMKDDENINSQPFMHWRDRFLYCMDAVNKASAASGEVKGHYLNVTAGTMEEMYARAEFAKSLGSVIIMIDLVIGYTAIQSMALWARKNDMILHLHRAGNSTYSRQKNHGMNFRVICKWMRMAGVDHIHAGTVVGKLEGDPLMIKGFYDTLRENRTPISLEHGLFFAQDWASLRKVMPVASGGIHAGQMHQLLHYLGEDVVLQFGGGTIGHPAGIQAGATANRVALEVMIQARNEGRDYFREGPEILVKAARWCAPLRQALDTWKDVTFDYQSTDTSDYVPTATPSV
;
A
#
# COMPACT_ATOMS: atom_id res chain seq x y z
N PHE A 1 -5.52 10.38 2.75
CA PHE A 1 -5.04 10.36 1.36
C PHE A 1 -5.89 9.38 0.55
N MET A 2 -6.11 9.72 -0.72
CA MET A 2 -6.77 8.88 -1.70
C MET A 2 -5.76 8.51 -2.80
N LYS A 3 -6.05 7.48 -3.58
CA LYS A 3 -5.17 7.03 -4.67
C LYS A 3 -6.03 6.69 -5.90
N ASP A 4 -5.55 7.07 -7.08
CA ASP A 4 -6.06 6.51 -8.33
C ASP A 4 -5.85 5.01 -8.36
N ASP A 5 -6.77 4.29 -8.99
CA ASP A 5 -6.55 2.88 -9.30
C ASP A 5 -5.48 2.74 -10.39
N GLU A 6 -4.72 1.65 -10.38
CA GLU A 6 -3.70 1.37 -11.40
C GLU A 6 -4.27 1.24 -12.81
N ASN A 7 -5.54 0.90 -12.91
CA ASN A 7 -6.23 0.78 -14.20
C ASN A 7 -6.74 2.15 -14.73
N ILE A 8 -6.69 3.18 -13.90
CA ILE A 8 -7.17 4.52 -14.27
C ILE A 8 -6.02 5.36 -14.81
N ASN A 9 -5.90 5.40 -16.11
CA ASN A 9 -4.93 6.22 -16.84
C ASN A 9 -5.61 7.40 -17.54
N SER A 10 -6.18 7.16 -18.72
CA SER A 10 -6.99 8.14 -19.44
C SER A 10 -8.01 7.38 -20.31
N GLN A 11 -9.25 7.40 -19.89
CA GLN A 11 -10.35 6.73 -20.59
C GLN A 11 -11.19 7.75 -21.36
N PRO A 12 -11.92 7.31 -22.41
CA PRO A 12 -12.79 8.22 -23.18
C PRO A 12 -13.85 8.95 -22.34
N PHE A 13 -14.29 8.32 -21.25
CA PHE A 13 -15.28 8.87 -20.31
C PHE A 13 -14.66 9.62 -19.13
N MET A 14 -13.33 9.56 -18.98
CA MET A 14 -12.59 10.21 -17.89
C MET A 14 -11.15 10.52 -18.34
N HIS A 15 -10.97 11.65 -18.99
CA HIS A 15 -9.64 12.09 -19.40
C HIS A 15 -8.78 12.44 -18.19
N TRP A 16 -7.49 12.12 -18.24
CA TRP A 16 -6.57 12.27 -17.13
C TRP A 16 -6.50 13.70 -16.57
N ARG A 17 -6.57 14.70 -17.46
CA ARG A 17 -6.50 16.11 -17.07
C ARG A 17 -7.71 16.53 -16.24
N ASP A 18 -8.90 16.13 -16.66
CA ASP A 18 -10.15 16.40 -15.93
C ASP A 18 -10.16 15.69 -14.59
N ARG A 19 -9.74 14.41 -14.55
CA ARG A 19 -9.61 13.67 -13.30
C ARG A 19 -8.70 14.38 -12.31
N PHE A 20 -7.53 14.85 -12.75
CA PHE A 20 -6.59 15.56 -11.86
C PHE A 20 -7.20 16.81 -11.27
N LEU A 21 -7.90 17.60 -12.09
CA LEU A 21 -8.62 18.79 -11.63
C LEU A 21 -9.67 18.44 -10.57
N TYR A 22 -10.53 17.46 -10.83
CA TYR A 22 -11.57 17.05 -9.88
C TYR A 22 -11.00 16.47 -8.59
N CYS A 23 -9.96 15.65 -8.69
CA CYS A 23 -9.30 15.06 -7.52
C CYS A 23 -8.68 16.16 -6.64
N MET A 24 -7.99 17.12 -7.21
CA MET A 24 -7.35 18.19 -6.44
C MET A 24 -8.35 19.20 -5.89
N ASP A 25 -9.46 19.47 -6.58
CA ASP A 25 -10.57 20.26 -6.04
C ASP A 25 -11.16 19.56 -4.80
N ALA A 26 -11.39 18.24 -4.88
CA ALA A 26 -11.88 17.45 -3.76
C ALA A 26 -10.89 17.43 -2.57
N VAL A 27 -9.60 17.32 -2.84
CA VAL A 27 -8.53 17.38 -1.82
C VAL A 27 -8.57 18.73 -1.10
N ASN A 28 -8.63 19.83 -1.84
CA ASN A 28 -8.66 21.18 -1.29
C ASN A 28 -9.91 21.40 -0.42
N LYS A 29 -11.08 20.99 -0.88
CA LYS A 29 -12.34 21.06 -0.12
C LYS A 29 -12.27 20.21 1.16
N ALA A 30 -11.76 18.99 1.08
CA ALA A 30 -11.62 18.11 2.23
C ALA A 30 -10.61 18.65 3.26
N SER A 31 -9.49 19.21 2.81
CA SER A 31 -8.48 19.82 3.67
C SER A 31 -9.06 21.05 4.39
N ALA A 32 -9.76 21.91 3.67
CA ALA A 32 -10.42 23.09 4.24
C ALA A 32 -11.51 22.73 5.27
N ALA A 33 -12.29 21.68 5.00
CA ALA A 33 -13.37 21.26 5.88
C ALA A 33 -12.87 20.54 7.15
N SER A 34 -11.77 19.82 7.08
CA SER A 34 -11.27 19.01 8.20
C SER A 34 -10.13 19.66 8.99
N GLY A 35 -9.46 20.66 8.43
CA GLY A 35 -8.20 21.21 8.98
C GLY A 35 -7.01 20.25 8.91
N GLU A 36 -7.16 19.09 8.28
CA GLU A 36 -6.12 18.08 8.13
C GLU A 36 -5.50 18.10 6.73
N VAL A 37 -4.22 17.78 6.64
CA VAL A 37 -3.54 17.60 5.35
C VAL A 37 -4.13 16.39 4.63
N LYS A 38 -4.69 16.62 3.45
CA LYS A 38 -5.18 15.59 2.55
C LYS A 38 -4.32 15.55 1.28
N GLY A 39 -4.37 14.45 0.56
CA GLY A 39 -3.65 14.30 -0.70
C GLY A 39 -4.25 13.21 -1.57
N HIS A 40 -3.86 13.22 -2.83
CA HIS A 40 -4.27 12.22 -3.81
C HIS A 40 -3.06 11.75 -4.62
N TYR A 41 -2.87 10.44 -4.69
CA TYR A 41 -1.86 9.81 -5.53
C TYR A 41 -2.34 9.80 -6.98
N LEU A 42 -1.98 10.84 -7.74
CA LEU A 42 -2.39 10.99 -9.13
C LEU A 42 -1.60 10.07 -10.04
N ASN A 43 -2.28 9.18 -10.77
CA ASN A 43 -1.65 8.25 -11.69
C ASN A 43 -1.20 8.95 -12.96
N VAL A 44 0.10 9.12 -13.11
CA VAL A 44 0.74 9.75 -14.28
C VAL A 44 1.23 8.75 -15.30
N THR A 45 0.98 7.46 -15.11
CA THR A 45 1.37 6.39 -16.05
C THR A 45 0.83 6.69 -17.45
N ALA A 46 1.70 6.64 -18.44
CA ALA A 46 1.39 6.90 -19.85
C ALA A 46 2.27 6.04 -20.76
N GLY A 47 2.01 6.09 -22.04
CA GLY A 47 2.73 5.31 -23.05
C GLY A 47 4.13 5.81 -23.39
N THR A 48 4.45 7.07 -23.07
CA THR A 48 5.77 7.68 -23.31
C THR A 48 6.25 8.47 -22.10
N MET A 49 7.56 8.68 -22.02
CA MET A 49 8.17 9.50 -20.97
C MET A 49 7.72 10.96 -21.06
N GLU A 50 7.61 11.50 -22.26
CA GLU A 50 7.18 12.87 -22.51
C GLU A 50 5.78 13.12 -21.95
N GLU A 51 4.87 12.18 -22.17
CA GLU A 51 3.52 12.28 -21.64
C GLU A 51 3.49 12.10 -20.11
N MET A 52 4.28 11.18 -19.55
CA MET A 52 4.41 11.03 -18.11
C MET A 52 4.95 12.30 -17.43
N TYR A 53 5.96 12.94 -18.03
CA TYR A 53 6.46 14.23 -17.55
C TYR A 53 5.39 15.32 -17.62
N ALA A 54 4.67 15.41 -18.74
CA ALA A 54 3.61 16.40 -18.89
C ALA A 54 2.48 16.22 -17.85
N ARG A 55 2.10 14.98 -17.55
CA ARG A 55 1.12 14.67 -16.49
C ARG A 55 1.66 15.00 -15.10
N ALA A 56 2.92 14.69 -14.82
CA ALA A 56 3.56 14.96 -13.54
C ALA A 56 3.73 16.48 -13.31
N GLU A 57 4.15 17.23 -14.31
CA GLU A 57 4.22 18.70 -14.26
C GLU A 57 2.83 19.31 -14.01
N PHE A 58 1.80 18.80 -14.68
CA PHE A 58 0.44 19.27 -14.46
C PHE A 58 -0.04 18.96 -13.04
N ALA A 59 0.20 17.74 -12.53
CA ALA A 59 -0.12 17.39 -11.15
C ALA A 59 0.56 18.34 -10.15
N LYS A 60 1.86 18.62 -10.35
CA LYS A 60 2.61 19.57 -9.54
C LYS A 60 2.03 20.99 -9.61
N SER A 61 1.63 21.45 -10.80
CA SER A 61 1.02 22.77 -10.98
C SER A 61 -0.32 22.94 -10.23
N LEU A 62 -1.02 21.83 -9.97
CA LEU A 62 -2.24 21.81 -9.17
C LEU A 62 -1.98 21.75 -7.65
N GLY A 63 -0.72 21.74 -7.21
CA GLY A 63 -0.34 21.63 -5.81
C GLY A 63 -0.30 20.20 -5.27
N SER A 64 -0.34 19.16 -6.13
CA SER A 64 -0.12 17.80 -5.68
C SER A 64 1.32 17.63 -5.22
N VAL A 65 1.51 16.87 -4.15
CA VAL A 65 2.83 16.53 -3.58
C VAL A 65 3.24 15.09 -3.88
N ILE A 66 2.34 14.31 -4.49
CA ILE A 66 2.54 12.88 -4.74
C ILE A 66 1.98 12.47 -6.08
N ILE A 67 2.75 11.70 -6.81
CA ILE A 67 2.36 11.07 -8.07
C ILE A 67 2.54 9.56 -8.00
N MET A 68 1.82 8.85 -8.84
CA MET A 68 1.87 7.40 -8.95
C MET A 68 2.28 6.98 -10.35
N ILE A 69 3.09 5.93 -10.43
CA ILE A 69 3.42 5.21 -11.66
C ILE A 69 3.26 3.71 -11.44
N ASP A 70 3.10 2.96 -12.52
CA ASP A 70 2.98 1.51 -12.50
C ASP A 70 4.29 0.83 -12.92
N LEU A 71 4.58 -0.34 -12.33
CA LEU A 71 5.78 -1.13 -12.64
C LEU A 71 5.89 -1.50 -14.14
N VAL A 72 4.74 -1.62 -14.82
CA VAL A 72 4.68 -1.99 -16.26
C VAL A 72 5.39 -1.02 -17.19
N ILE A 73 5.67 0.21 -16.78
CA ILE A 73 6.41 1.18 -17.62
C ILE A 73 7.87 0.78 -17.84
N GLY A 74 8.38 -0.15 -17.05
CA GLY A 74 9.75 -0.66 -17.15
C GLY A 74 10.78 0.11 -16.34
N TYR A 75 11.91 -0.52 -16.09
CA TYR A 75 12.91 -0.05 -15.12
C TYR A 75 13.55 1.28 -15.50
N THR A 76 13.88 1.49 -16.78
CA THR A 76 14.47 2.76 -17.26
C THR A 76 13.50 3.93 -17.06
N ALA A 77 12.24 3.74 -17.39
CA ALA A 77 11.20 4.76 -17.22
C ALA A 77 10.98 5.07 -15.72
N ILE A 78 10.94 4.05 -14.87
CA ILE A 78 10.81 4.22 -13.41
C ILE A 78 11.99 5.05 -12.87
N GLN A 79 13.20 4.75 -13.28
CA GLN A 79 14.38 5.49 -12.83
C GLN A 79 14.36 6.94 -13.31
N SER A 80 13.91 7.19 -14.53
CA SER A 80 13.73 8.54 -15.07
C SER A 80 12.69 9.32 -14.28
N MET A 81 11.55 8.70 -13.94
CA MET A 81 10.52 9.32 -13.13
C MET A 81 10.97 9.55 -11.67
N ALA A 82 11.73 8.64 -11.09
CA ALA A 82 12.31 8.82 -9.75
C ALA A 82 13.29 10.01 -9.71
N LEU A 83 14.09 10.17 -10.75
CA LEU A 83 15.00 11.31 -10.88
C LEU A 83 14.22 12.63 -11.04
N TRP A 84 13.16 12.62 -11.86
CA TRP A 84 12.27 13.76 -12.02
C TRP A 84 11.60 14.13 -10.70
N ALA A 85 11.00 13.18 -10.01
CA ALA A 85 10.31 13.39 -8.74
C ALA A 85 11.24 14.03 -7.70
N ARG A 86 12.47 13.52 -7.58
CA ARG A 86 13.49 14.07 -6.66
C ARG A 86 13.86 15.52 -6.99
N LYS A 87 14.00 15.85 -8.27
CA LYS A 87 14.31 17.22 -8.71
C LYS A 87 13.16 18.21 -8.50
N ASN A 88 11.95 17.68 -8.37
CA ASN A 88 10.72 18.46 -8.25
C ASN A 88 10.09 18.43 -6.86
N ASP A 89 10.78 17.85 -5.86
CA ASP A 89 10.30 17.68 -4.50
C ASP A 89 8.94 16.96 -4.42
N MET A 90 8.75 15.97 -5.31
CA MET A 90 7.55 15.15 -5.38
C MET A 90 7.80 13.76 -4.78
N ILE A 91 6.80 13.23 -4.08
CA ILE A 91 6.79 11.83 -3.63
C ILE A 91 6.39 10.94 -4.82
N LEU A 92 7.16 9.89 -5.07
CA LEU A 92 6.89 8.91 -6.11
C LEU A 92 6.38 7.61 -5.52
N HIS A 93 5.12 7.31 -5.76
CA HIS A 93 4.49 6.04 -5.41
C HIS A 93 4.55 5.08 -6.60
N LEU A 94 5.08 3.87 -6.37
CA LEU A 94 5.14 2.81 -7.37
C LEU A 94 4.10 1.73 -7.07
N HIS A 95 3.11 1.62 -7.94
CA HIS A 95 2.22 0.47 -7.96
C HIS A 95 2.87 -0.70 -8.71
N ARG A 96 2.76 -1.92 -8.17
CA ARG A 96 3.42 -3.09 -8.77
C ARG A 96 2.59 -3.81 -9.83
N ALA A 97 1.64 -3.13 -10.48
CA ALA A 97 0.87 -3.70 -11.60
C ALA A 97 1.81 -4.31 -12.64
N GLY A 98 1.52 -5.54 -13.06
CA GLY A 98 2.38 -6.32 -13.96
C GLY A 98 3.45 -7.18 -13.27
N ASN A 99 3.64 -7.06 -11.94
CA ASN A 99 4.64 -7.86 -11.22
C ASN A 99 4.41 -9.37 -11.36
N SER A 100 3.17 -9.83 -11.43
CA SER A 100 2.85 -11.25 -11.58
C SER A 100 3.44 -11.87 -12.84
N THR A 101 3.70 -11.09 -13.88
CA THR A 101 4.42 -11.54 -15.07
C THR A 101 5.82 -12.05 -14.73
N TYR A 102 6.46 -11.50 -13.71
CA TYR A 102 7.81 -11.88 -13.30
C TYR A 102 7.85 -12.91 -12.17
N SER A 103 6.85 -12.93 -11.29
CA SER A 103 6.90 -13.69 -10.03
C SER A 103 5.94 -14.87 -9.96
N ARG A 104 5.08 -15.06 -10.98
CA ARG A 104 4.01 -16.06 -10.95
C ARG A 104 4.50 -17.49 -11.09
N GLN A 105 5.59 -17.70 -11.83
CA GLN A 105 6.11 -19.03 -12.12
C GLN A 105 7.30 -19.36 -11.24
N LYS A 106 7.31 -20.58 -10.70
CA LYS A 106 8.35 -21.07 -9.80
C LYS A 106 9.75 -21.12 -10.44
N ASN A 107 9.80 -21.56 -11.68
CA ASN A 107 11.07 -21.86 -12.38
C ASN A 107 11.46 -20.82 -13.43
N HIS A 108 10.73 -19.72 -13.49
CA HIS A 108 10.96 -18.67 -14.49
C HIS A 108 10.53 -17.32 -13.95
N GLY A 109 11.31 -16.29 -14.23
CA GLY A 109 11.00 -14.93 -13.87
C GLY A 109 11.96 -14.32 -12.86
N MET A 110 11.45 -13.48 -11.98
CA MET A 110 12.26 -12.73 -11.01
C MET A 110 11.51 -12.60 -9.68
N ASN A 111 12.19 -12.96 -8.60
CA ASN A 111 11.64 -12.78 -7.26
C ASN A 111 11.43 -11.30 -6.95
N PHE A 112 10.31 -10.96 -6.34
CA PHE A 112 9.96 -9.57 -6.02
C PHE A 112 10.98 -8.86 -5.12
N ARG A 113 11.77 -9.60 -4.34
CA ARG A 113 12.87 -9.04 -3.55
C ARG A 113 13.90 -8.31 -4.41
N VAL A 114 14.20 -8.83 -5.61
CA VAL A 114 15.11 -8.18 -6.56
C VAL A 114 14.50 -6.85 -7.00
N ILE A 115 13.21 -6.84 -7.27
CA ILE A 115 12.47 -5.62 -7.63
C ILE A 115 12.52 -4.61 -6.47
N CYS A 116 12.27 -5.03 -5.23
CA CYS A 116 12.41 -4.17 -4.05
C CYS A 116 13.79 -3.49 -3.97
N LYS A 117 14.86 -4.26 -4.18
CA LYS A 117 16.23 -3.72 -4.19
C LYS A 117 16.43 -2.70 -5.30
N TRP A 118 16.02 -3.02 -6.51
CA TRP A 118 16.16 -2.12 -7.65
C TRP A 118 15.36 -0.84 -7.49
N MET A 119 14.15 -0.92 -6.97
CA MET A 119 13.30 0.26 -6.76
C MET A 119 13.86 1.14 -5.64
N ARG A 120 14.43 0.55 -4.60
CA ARG A 120 15.15 1.31 -3.58
C ARG A 120 16.36 2.04 -4.18
N MET A 121 17.14 1.36 -5.02
CA MET A 121 18.29 1.98 -5.73
C MET A 121 17.84 3.04 -6.73
N ALA A 122 16.71 2.86 -7.41
CA ALA A 122 16.15 3.85 -8.31
C ALA A 122 15.68 5.12 -7.59
N GLY A 123 15.33 5.02 -6.30
CA GLY A 123 14.92 6.16 -5.48
C GLY A 123 13.43 6.42 -5.49
N VAL A 124 12.58 5.39 -5.67
CA VAL A 124 11.14 5.52 -5.41
C VAL A 124 10.90 5.72 -3.91
N ASP A 125 9.80 6.37 -3.55
CA ASP A 125 9.48 6.65 -2.15
C ASP A 125 8.53 5.61 -1.56
N HIS A 126 7.57 5.11 -2.34
CA HIS A 126 6.61 4.09 -1.94
C HIS A 126 6.58 2.94 -2.95
N ILE A 127 6.40 1.70 -2.47
CA ILE A 127 6.17 0.53 -3.32
C ILE A 127 5.20 -0.46 -2.67
N HIS A 128 4.25 -0.98 -3.43
CA HIS A 128 3.41 -2.09 -2.99
C HIS A 128 4.24 -3.34 -2.73
N ALA A 129 4.22 -3.85 -1.49
CA ALA A 129 5.09 -4.95 -1.05
C ALA A 129 4.35 -6.13 -0.40
N GLY A 130 3.01 -6.17 -0.51
CA GLY A 130 2.20 -7.25 0.06
C GLY A 130 1.60 -6.91 1.43
N THR A 131 0.68 -7.75 1.93
CA THR A 131 -0.17 -7.44 3.09
C THR A 131 -0.10 -8.42 4.24
N VAL A 132 0.44 -9.60 4.09
CA VAL A 132 0.41 -10.73 5.07
C VAL A 132 -0.99 -11.32 5.30
N VAL A 133 -2.04 -10.51 5.31
CA VAL A 133 -3.42 -10.89 5.67
C VAL A 133 -4.44 -10.65 4.55
N GLY A 134 -4.01 -10.12 3.43
CA GLY A 134 -4.88 -9.79 2.29
C GLY A 134 -4.96 -10.89 1.24
N LYS A 135 -5.63 -10.59 0.12
CA LYS A 135 -5.87 -11.55 -0.96
C LYS A 135 -4.70 -11.73 -1.94
N LEU A 136 -3.59 -11.07 -1.76
CA LEU A 136 -2.44 -11.21 -2.65
C LEU A 136 -1.53 -12.32 -2.15
N GLU A 137 -1.19 -13.24 -3.06
CA GLU A 137 -0.30 -14.36 -2.80
C GLU A 137 1.03 -13.92 -2.18
N GLY A 138 1.50 -14.64 -1.21
CA GLY A 138 2.81 -14.45 -0.62
C GLY A 138 2.93 -15.12 0.75
N ASP A 139 4.06 -15.73 1.00
CA ASP A 139 4.46 -16.18 2.31
C ASP A 139 4.62 -14.96 3.24
N PRO A 140 3.96 -14.92 4.42
CA PRO A 140 4.06 -13.83 5.37
C PRO A 140 5.50 -13.49 5.77
N LEU A 141 6.35 -14.48 5.94
CA LEU A 141 7.75 -14.30 6.31
C LEU A 141 8.55 -13.69 5.14
N MET A 142 8.27 -14.12 3.91
CA MET A 142 8.87 -13.53 2.72
C MET A 142 8.45 -12.07 2.54
N ILE A 143 7.18 -11.74 2.80
CA ILE A 143 6.70 -10.36 2.78
C ILE A 143 7.46 -9.52 3.82
N LYS A 144 7.66 -10.05 5.02
CA LYS A 144 8.47 -9.38 6.05
C LYS A 144 9.90 -9.12 5.54
N GLY A 145 10.51 -10.06 4.82
CA GLY A 145 11.81 -9.86 4.16
C GLY A 145 11.80 -8.76 3.10
N PHE A 146 10.69 -8.54 2.38
CA PHE A 146 10.55 -7.40 1.48
C PHE A 146 10.53 -6.08 2.26
N TYR A 147 9.79 -6.04 3.36
CA TYR A 147 9.71 -4.88 4.24
C TYR A 147 11.08 -4.54 4.84
N ASP A 148 11.82 -5.53 5.35
CA ASP A 148 13.17 -5.34 5.88
C ASP A 148 14.11 -4.80 4.80
N THR A 149 14.04 -5.34 3.57
CA THR A 149 14.83 -4.86 2.43
C THR A 149 14.55 -3.39 2.10
N LEU A 150 13.30 -2.94 2.25
CA LEU A 150 12.89 -1.59 1.92
C LEU A 150 13.18 -0.58 3.04
N ARG A 151 13.06 -0.99 4.31
CA ARG A 151 13.08 -0.08 5.47
C ARG A 151 14.39 -0.07 6.26
N GLU A 152 15.10 -1.21 6.31
CA GLU A 152 16.24 -1.31 7.19
C GLU A 152 17.50 -0.67 6.58
N ASN A 153 18.38 -0.09 7.41
CA ASN A 153 19.67 0.42 6.96
C ASN A 153 20.62 -0.74 6.65
N ARG A 154 20.46 -1.85 7.36
CA ARG A 154 21.18 -3.09 7.16
C ARG A 154 20.24 -4.27 7.34
N THR A 155 20.18 -5.14 6.34
CA THR A 155 19.44 -6.40 6.39
C THR A 155 20.43 -7.53 6.65
N PRO A 156 20.30 -8.29 7.76
CA PRO A 156 21.10 -9.48 8.01
C PRO A 156 20.63 -10.64 7.11
N ILE A 157 21.42 -11.71 7.07
CA ILE A 157 20.95 -12.97 6.50
C ILE A 157 19.81 -13.50 7.35
N SER A 158 18.70 -13.84 6.71
CA SER A 158 17.54 -14.48 7.32
C SER A 158 16.89 -15.39 6.29
N LEU A 159 17.21 -16.67 6.32
CA LEU A 159 16.66 -17.64 5.37
C LEU A 159 15.16 -17.78 5.50
N GLU A 160 14.64 -17.64 6.71
CA GLU A 160 13.21 -17.64 7.02
C GLU A 160 12.47 -16.49 6.30
N HIS A 161 13.09 -15.30 6.25
CA HIS A 161 12.56 -14.15 5.50
C HIS A 161 13.01 -14.14 4.03
N GLY A 162 13.64 -15.20 3.56
CA GLY A 162 14.18 -15.29 2.21
C GLY A 162 15.33 -14.33 1.92
N LEU A 163 16.06 -13.87 2.93
CA LEU A 163 17.22 -12.98 2.81
C LEU A 163 18.51 -13.83 2.83
N PHE A 164 19.01 -14.16 1.64
CA PHE A 164 20.15 -15.05 1.49
C PHE A 164 21.52 -14.39 1.70
N PHE A 165 21.57 -13.07 1.56
CA PHE A 165 22.80 -12.28 1.69
C PHE A 165 22.55 -11.07 2.58
N ALA A 166 23.50 -10.75 3.43
CA ALA A 166 23.47 -9.50 4.17
C ALA A 166 23.61 -8.32 3.21
N GLN A 167 22.88 -7.25 3.48
CA GLN A 167 22.91 -6.03 2.70
C GLN A 167 23.12 -4.84 3.62
N ASP A 168 24.16 -4.09 3.39
CA ASP A 168 24.36 -2.76 3.94
C ASP A 168 23.95 -1.74 2.89
N TRP A 169 23.01 -0.87 3.23
CA TRP A 169 22.46 0.13 2.33
C TRP A 169 23.20 1.47 2.39
N ALA A 170 24.19 1.58 3.30
CA ALA A 170 24.97 2.80 3.51
C ALA A 170 24.05 4.03 3.70
N SER A 171 24.21 5.05 2.87
CA SER A 171 23.40 6.27 2.88
C SER A 171 22.15 6.22 2.00
N LEU A 172 21.85 5.06 1.39
CA LEU A 172 20.70 4.95 0.50
C LEU A 172 19.39 5.08 1.28
N ARG A 173 18.48 5.92 0.79
CA ARG A 173 17.20 6.18 1.44
C ARG A 173 16.36 4.92 1.56
N LYS A 174 15.55 4.90 2.60
CA LYS A 174 14.50 3.89 2.80
C LYS A 174 13.34 4.13 1.83
N VAL A 175 12.58 3.08 1.59
CA VAL A 175 11.34 3.12 0.82
C VAL A 175 10.20 2.69 1.73
N MET A 176 9.10 3.42 1.73
CA MET A 176 7.92 3.08 2.50
C MET A 176 7.16 1.96 1.78
N PRO A 177 7.04 0.76 2.39
CA PRO A 177 6.23 -0.30 1.81
C PRO A 177 4.74 0.04 1.93
N VAL A 178 3.98 -0.40 0.93
CA VAL A 178 2.53 -0.22 0.88
C VAL A 178 1.86 -1.58 0.98
N ALA A 179 1.02 -1.75 2.00
CA ALA A 179 0.15 -2.91 2.16
C ALA A 179 -1.19 -2.64 1.49
N SER A 180 -1.51 -3.41 0.45
CA SER A 180 -2.74 -3.25 -0.33
C SER A 180 -3.21 -4.61 -0.85
N GLY A 181 -4.52 -4.76 -1.00
CA GLY A 181 -5.15 -5.92 -1.60
C GLY A 181 -5.94 -6.77 -0.61
N GLY A 182 -7.26 -6.52 -0.54
CA GLY A 182 -8.21 -7.29 0.25
C GLY A 182 -8.18 -7.02 1.76
N ILE A 183 -7.49 -5.98 2.21
CA ILE A 183 -7.47 -5.61 3.64
C ILE A 183 -8.70 -4.79 4.05
N HIS A 184 -9.13 -4.93 5.30
CA HIS A 184 -10.27 -4.23 5.88
C HIS A 184 -10.05 -3.92 7.38
N ALA A 185 -10.91 -3.09 7.95
CA ALA A 185 -10.80 -2.60 9.34
C ALA A 185 -10.63 -3.70 10.39
N GLY A 186 -11.27 -4.85 10.21
CA GLY A 186 -11.19 -5.99 11.15
C GLY A 186 -9.80 -6.62 11.27
N GLN A 187 -8.92 -6.40 10.28
CA GLN A 187 -7.56 -6.94 10.26
C GLN A 187 -6.51 -5.96 10.79
N MET A 188 -6.92 -4.80 11.31
CA MET A 188 -5.99 -3.73 11.69
C MET A 188 -4.93 -4.17 12.70
N HIS A 189 -5.30 -4.96 13.69
CA HIS A 189 -4.39 -5.51 14.70
C HIS A 189 -3.30 -6.41 14.10
N GLN A 190 -3.67 -7.23 13.11
CA GLN A 190 -2.76 -8.12 12.41
C GLN A 190 -1.81 -7.32 11.49
N LEU A 191 -2.35 -6.37 10.73
CA LEU A 191 -1.57 -5.50 9.85
C LEU A 191 -0.46 -4.78 10.62
N LEU A 192 -0.80 -4.16 11.74
CA LEU A 192 0.19 -3.45 12.57
C LEU A 192 1.20 -4.40 13.22
N HIS A 193 0.75 -5.57 13.67
CA HIS A 193 1.64 -6.56 14.29
C HIS A 193 2.71 -7.08 13.32
N TYR A 194 2.29 -7.50 12.12
CA TYR A 194 3.21 -8.10 11.14
C TYR A 194 4.02 -7.08 10.36
N LEU A 195 3.42 -5.93 10.04
CA LEU A 195 4.04 -4.96 9.13
C LEU A 195 4.71 -3.79 9.87
N GLY A 196 4.39 -3.61 11.16
CA GLY A 196 4.88 -2.47 11.92
C GLY A 196 4.18 -1.16 11.56
N GLU A 197 4.78 -0.04 11.95
CA GLU A 197 4.16 1.29 11.82
C GLU A 197 4.68 2.08 10.62
N ASP A 198 5.88 1.79 10.16
CA ASP A 198 6.45 2.38 8.95
C ASP A 198 5.88 1.68 7.71
N VAL A 199 4.61 1.91 7.42
CA VAL A 199 3.85 1.30 6.33
C VAL A 199 2.71 2.22 5.88
N VAL A 200 2.42 2.20 4.59
CA VAL A 200 1.18 2.77 4.06
C VAL A 200 0.12 1.67 3.99
N LEU A 201 -0.97 1.82 4.72
CA LEU A 201 -2.11 0.91 4.65
C LEU A 201 -3.11 1.44 3.62
N GLN A 202 -3.31 0.70 2.53
CA GLN A 202 -4.21 1.09 1.45
C GLN A 202 -5.45 0.20 1.43
N PHE A 203 -6.58 0.76 1.81
CA PHE A 203 -7.88 0.11 1.82
C PHE A 203 -8.67 0.49 0.56
N GLY A 204 -8.71 -0.39 -0.44
CA GLY A 204 -9.56 -0.24 -1.63
C GLY A 204 -10.99 -0.71 -1.32
N GLY A 205 -11.27 -2.00 -1.55
CA GLY A 205 -12.58 -2.61 -1.27
C GLY A 205 -13.04 -2.40 0.17
N GLY A 206 -12.13 -2.45 1.15
CA GLY A 206 -12.41 -2.18 2.55
C GLY A 206 -12.82 -0.75 2.89
N THR A 207 -12.78 0.16 1.92
CA THR A 207 -13.34 1.51 2.04
C THR A 207 -14.53 1.71 1.11
N ILE A 208 -14.33 1.45 -0.20
CA ILE A 208 -15.31 1.72 -1.25
C ILE A 208 -16.53 0.79 -1.14
N GLY A 209 -16.31 -0.46 -0.71
CA GLY A 209 -17.37 -1.46 -0.56
C GLY A 209 -18.16 -1.37 0.75
N HIS A 210 -17.96 -0.32 1.55
CA HIS A 210 -18.70 -0.16 2.81
C HIS A 210 -20.20 0.07 2.54
N PRO A 211 -21.13 -0.62 3.24
CA PRO A 211 -22.58 -0.51 2.99
C PRO A 211 -23.13 0.91 3.08
N ALA A 212 -22.57 1.74 3.96
CA ALA A 212 -22.96 3.14 4.13
C ALA A 212 -22.08 4.12 3.32
N GLY A 213 -21.37 3.64 2.30
CA GLY A 213 -20.57 4.44 1.38
C GLY A 213 -19.13 4.72 1.82
N ILE A 214 -18.40 5.39 0.95
CA ILE A 214 -16.93 5.59 1.07
C ILE A 214 -16.55 6.34 2.35
N GLN A 215 -17.30 7.36 2.73
CA GLN A 215 -17.02 8.14 3.95
C GLN A 215 -17.10 7.26 5.20
N ALA A 216 -18.11 6.40 5.29
CA ALA A 216 -18.25 5.47 6.40
C ALA A 216 -17.11 4.43 6.41
N GLY A 217 -16.72 3.91 5.24
CA GLY A 217 -15.56 3.02 5.12
C GLY A 217 -14.26 3.68 5.58
N ALA A 218 -14.01 4.92 5.19
CA ALA A 218 -12.85 5.68 5.64
C ALA A 218 -12.87 5.92 7.16
N THR A 219 -14.04 6.24 7.71
CA THR A 219 -14.24 6.40 9.18
C THR A 219 -13.96 5.09 9.91
N ALA A 220 -14.47 3.96 9.42
CA ALA A 220 -14.24 2.65 10.01
C ALA A 220 -12.75 2.30 10.08
N ASN A 221 -12.02 2.48 8.97
CA ASN A 221 -10.58 2.23 8.91
C ASN A 221 -9.79 3.18 9.83
N ARG A 222 -10.17 4.47 9.87
CA ARG A 222 -9.52 5.46 10.74
C ARG A 222 -9.71 5.12 12.22
N VAL A 223 -10.94 4.83 12.65
CA VAL A 223 -11.23 4.47 14.04
C VAL A 223 -10.53 3.17 14.42
N ALA A 224 -10.53 2.16 13.56
CA ALA A 224 -9.81 0.91 13.81
C ALA A 224 -8.31 1.16 14.04
N LEU A 225 -7.68 2.01 13.23
CA LEU A 225 -6.27 2.37 13.40
C LEU A 225 -6.04 3.12 14.73
N GLU A 226 -6.83 4.13 15.02
CA GLU A 226 -6.67 4.96 16.22
C GLU A 226 -6.77 4.16 17.50
N VAL A 227 -7.74 3.24 17.61
CA VAL A 227 -7.88 2.43 18.83
C VAL A 227 -6.75 1.42 18.98
N MET A 228 -6.16 0.90 17.90
CA MET A 228 -4.96 0.06 17.98
C MET A 228 -3.74 0.86 18.44
N ILE A 229 -3.53 2.06 17.91
CA ILE A 229 -2.43 2.92 18.32
C ILE A 229 -2.59 3.35 19.79
N GLN A 230 -3.81 3.66 20.22
CA GLN A 230 -4.09 3.95 21.61
C GLN A 230 -3.76 2.75 22.51
N ALA A 231 -4.21 1.57 22.17
CA ALA A 231 -3.93 0.34 22.93
C ALA A 231 -2.40 0.08 23.04
N ARG A 232 -1.67 0.28 21.95
CA ARG A 232 -0.20 0.21 21.95
C ARG A 232 0.40 1.21 22.96
N ASN A 233 -0.04 2.46 22.90
CA ASN A 233 0.48 3.52 23.79
C ASN A 233 0.16 3.26 25.26
N GLU A 234 -0.92 2.53 25.54
CA GLU A 234 -1.29 2.05 26.88
C GLU A 234 -0.50 0.79 27.31
N GLY A 235 0.39 0.27 26.45
CA GLY A 235 1.19 -0.94 26.72
C GLY A 235 0.39 -2.26 26.65
N ARG A 236 -0.76 -2.24 26.00
CA ARG A 236 -1.61 -3.41 25.82
C ARG A 236 -1.09 -4.29 24.66
N ASP A 237 -1.35 -5.59 24.77
CA ASP A 237 -1.11 -6.52 23.66
C ASP A 237 -2.21 -6.37 22.60
N TYR A 238 -2.08 -5.33 21.78
CA TYR A 238 -3.08 -5.02 20.74
C TYR A 238 -3.21 -6.12 19.67
N PHE A 239 -2.24 -7.02 19.56
CA PHE A 239 -2.37 -8.16 18.65
C PHE A 239 -3.36 -9.21 19.18
N ARG A 240 -3.20 -9.60 20.45
CA ARG A 240 -4.09 -10.57 21.09
C ARG A 240 -5.43 -9.98 21.46
N GLU A 241 -5.44 -8.78 22.00
CA GLU A 241 -6.64 -8.06 22.42
C GLU A 241 -7.36 -7.34 21.28
N GLY A 242 -6.76 -7.27 20.08
CA GLY A 242 -7.24 -6.49 18.95
C GLY A 242 -8.70 -6.74 18.57
N PRO A 243 -9.16 -7.99 18.44
CA PRO A 243 -10.56 -8.27 18.14
C PRO A 243 -11.51 -7.66 19.19
N GLU A 244 -11.19 -7.79 20.49
CA GLU A 244 -12.00 -7.23 21.57
C GLU A 244 -11.98 -5.70 21.57
N ILE A 245 -10.83 -5.09 21.30
CA ILE A 245 -10.68 -3.63 21.17
C ILE A 245 -11.56 -3.10 20.04
N LEU A 246 -11.55 -3.75 18.88
CA LEU A 246 -12.39 -3.37 17.74
C LEU A 246 -13.88 -3.51 18.05
N VAL A 247 -14.29 -4.59 18.70
CA VAL A 247 -15.69 -4.79 19.14
C VAL A 247 -16.13 -3.73 20.14
N LYS A 248 -15.27 -3.34 21.08
CA LYS A 248 -15.55 -2.24 22.02
C LYS A 248 -15.72 -0.91 21.27
N ALA A 249 -14.84 -0.60 20.33
CA ALA A 249 -14.93 0.60 19.51
C ALA A 249 -16.20 0.63 18.64
N ALA A 250 -16.61 -0.52 18.12
CA ALA A 250 -17.82 -0.67 17.31
C ALA A 250 -19.12 -0.32 18.06
N ARG A 251 -19.11 -0.30 19.41
CA ARG A 251 -20.27 0.10 20.21
C ARG A 251 -20.64 1.58 20.02
N TRP A 252 -19.63 2.43 19.84
CA TRP A 252 -19.84 3.87 19.66
C TRP A 252 -19.58 4.34 18.22
N CYS A 253 -18.95 3.51 17.37
CA CYS A 253 -18.70 3.81 15.96
C CYS A 253 -19.53 2.88 15.06
N ALA A 254 -20.69 3.38 14.60
CA ALA A 254 -21.57 2.61 13.73
C ALA A 254 -20.90 2.20 12.40
N PRO A 255 -20.09 3.04 11.72
CA PRO A 255 -19.33 2.62 10.55
C PRO A 255 -18.40 1.43 10.82
N LEU A 256 -17.66 1.44 11.93
CA LEU A 256 -16.80 0.31 12.28
C LEU A 256 -17.59 -0.97 12.53
N ARG A 257 -18.73 -0.88 13.25
CA ARG A 257 -19.61 -2.04 13.46
C ARG A 257 -20.08 -2.63 12.13
N GLN A 258 -20.55 -1.81 11.21
CA GLN A 258 -21.00 -2.25 9.89
C GLN A 258 -19.85 -2.89 9.08
N ALA A 259 -18.65 -2.32 9.15
CA ALA A 259 -17.47 -2.87 8.50
C ALA A 259 -17.12 -4.27 9.05
N LEU A 260 -17.11 -4.43 10.38
CA LEU A 260 -16.85 -5.73 11.02
C LEU A 260 -17.91 -6.76 10.63
N ASP A 261 -19.19 -6.40 10.60
CA ASP A 261 -20.28 -7.30 10.20
C ASP A 261 -20.18 -7.67 8.70
N THR A 262 -19.81 -6.73 7.84
CA THR A 262 -19.73 -6.94 6.39
C THR A 262 -18.62 -7.90 6.00
N TRP A 263 -17.47 -7.81 6.65
CA TRP A 263 -16.28 -8.57 6.27
C TRP A 263 -15.87 -9.66 7.25
N LYS A 264 -16.72 -10.00 8.23
CA LYS A 264 -16.42 -11.02 9.25
C LYS A 264 -16.07 -12.40 8.69
N ASP A 265 -16.66 -12.76 7.54
CA ASP A 265 -16.49 -14.06 6.90
C ASP A 265 -15.49 -14.02 5.72
N VAL A 266 -14.85 -12.88 5.50
CA VAL A 266 -13.86 -12.73 4.43
C VAL A 266 -12.49 -13.17 4.95
N THR A 267 -12.15 -14.40 4.64
CA THR A 267 -10.83 -14.99 4.86
C THR A 267 -10.17 -15.27 3.50
N PHE A 268 -8.86 -15.08 3.44
CA PHE A 268 -8.08 -15.40 2.25
C PHE A 268 -7.12 -16.54 2.59
N ASP A 269 -7.48 -17.75 2.18
CA ASP A 269 -6.62 -18.92 2.26
C ASP A 269 -5.89 -19.06 0.93
N TYR A 270 -4.62 -18.63 0.90
CA TYR A 270 -3.78 -18.80 -0.28
C TYR A 270 -2.94 -20.06 -0.20
N GLN A 271 -3.13 -20.91 -1.19
CA GLN A 271 -2.09 -21.83 -1.60
C GLN A 271 -1.32 -21.16 -2.74
N SER A 272 -0.03 -20.94 -2.54
CA SER A 272 0.84 -20.57 -3.65
C SER A 272 0.81 -21.69 -4.68
N THR A 273 0.27 -21.40 -5.87
CA THR A 273 0.16 -22.39 -6.95
C THR A 273 1.51 -22.80 -7.52
N ASP A 274 2.55 -22.04 -7.25
CA ASP A 274 3.86 -22.16 -7.88
C ASP A 274 5.01 -22.46 -6.90
N THR A 275 4.76 -22.56 -5.60
CA THR A 275 5.76 -22.94 -4.61
C THR A 275 5.39 -24.27 -3.95
N SER A 276 6.37 -25.16 -3.76
CA SER A 276 6.17 -26.43 -3.06
C SER A 276 6.03 -26.27 -1.55
N ASP A 277 6.27 -25.07 -1.03
CA ASP A 277 6.28 -24.78 0.39
C ASP A 277 4.96 -24.10 0.76
N TYR A 278 4.00 -24.92 1.14
CA TYR A 278 2.76 -24.47 1.75
C TYR A 278 3.05 -24.06 3.19
N VAL A 279 2.97 -22.78 3.48
CA VAL A 279 2.84 -22.28 4.85
C VAL A 279 1.38 -21.92 5.05
N PRO A 280 0.63 -22.66 5.87
CA PRO A 280 -0.77 -22.32 6.14
C PRO A 280 -0.80 -20.95 6.84
N THR A 281 -1.25 -19.94 6.14
CA THR A 281 -1.64 -18.67 6.75
C THR A 281 -3.05 -18.83 7.30
N ALA A 282 -3.17 -19.54 8.40
CA ALA A 282 -4.41 -19.51 9.16
C ALA A 282 -4.60 -18.10 9.68
N THR A 283 -5.47 -17.33 9.03
CA THR A 283 -6.04 -16.14 9.66
C THR A 283 -6.91 -16.65 10.80
N PRO A 284 -6.67 -16.29 12.06
CA PRO A 284 -7.60 -16.63 13.12
C PRO A 284 -8.95 -16.05 12.73
N SER A 285 -9.96 -16.89 12.62
CA SER A 285 -11.36 -16.46 12.54
C SER A 285 -11.64 -15.56 13.74
N VAL A 286 -12.07 -14.34 13.47
CA VAL A 286 -12.55 -13.40 14.48
C VAL A 286 -13.91 -13.89 15.01
#